data_e356cc33078713870ae08ec3a2ba04b7
#
_entry.id   e356cc33078713870ae08ec3a2ba04b7
#
_cell.length_a   1.000
_cell.length_b   1.000
_cell.length_c   1.000
_cell.angle_alpha   90.00
_cell.angle_beta   90.00
_cell.angle_gamma   90.00
#
_symmetry.space_group_name_H-M   'P 1'
#
loop_
_entity.id
_entity.type
_entity.pdbx_description
1 polymer ?
#
loop_
_entity_poly.entity_id
_entity_poly.type
_entity_poly.pdbx_seq_one_letter_code
_entity_poly.pdbx_strand_id
1 'polypeptide(L)'
;MKNYFIFALIVLVSFSFCNERTFNLKSGNKVTGEIINIDDSGNYTVNTSMGEVIFNHDEIVMENVNIITTDGDRIVGVLQNEDNDRFHVKTEIGLMSIEKNNINSIEFNYDDYEDEGFLNNLSKSDNRFYFGDEQLIDVWFDPTGNILSEGTIYVSGLSGAYGVTENFQISLRVWDYLFGNVNIRPKYQIYKNGDLEKSNTLSIGAHFYLTGAVPHKWELKADTYCDDEYYNNETNQWECNYYSGWEPITSEGFSYELFLAYTSSKLKPSGQGRINYNFGTSITKIDGYSESMNRIWFGTDIDVRKSLKLTGLIAYDPYLPTIAELFDGDEQTDIHLDFGFIYALNDNFRVGLHLTAPFIGFYWKF
;
A
#
# COMPACT_ATOMS: atom_id res chain seq x y z
N MET A 1 12.74 -30.17 8.32
CA MET A 1 11.30 -30.19 8.62
C MET A 1 10.69 -28.80 8.91
N LYS A 2 11.42 -27.69 8.82
CA LYS A 2 10.90 -26.34 9.08
C LYS A 2 10.27 -25.64 7.85
N ASN A 3 10.54 -26.09 6.63
CA ASN A 3 10.14 -25.37 5.41
C ASN A 3 8.73 -25.74 4.88
N TYR A 4 8.07 -26.73 5.45
CA TYR A 4 6.73 -27.14 5.00
C TYR A 4 5.58 -26.38 5.69
N PHE A 5 5.88 -25.69 6.79
CA PHE A 5 4.84 -24.94 7.54
C PHE A 5 4.46 -23.61 6.86
N ILE A 6 5.41 -22.99 6.17
CA ILE A 6 5.18 -21.73 5.44
C ILE A 6 4.37 -21.98 4.17
N PHE A 7 4.59 -23.12 3.50
CA PHE A 7 3.83 -23.49 2.30
C PHE A 7 2.37 -23.88 2.62
N ALA A 8 2.11 -24.46 3.78
CA ALA A 8 0.76 -24.81 4.23
C ALA A 8 -0.06 -23.58 4.60
N LEU A 9 0.54 -22.49 5.06
CA LEU A 9 -0.16 -21.24 5.36
C LEU A 9 -0.60 -20.49 4.10
N ILE A 10 0.13 -20.65 3.00
CA ILE A 10 -0.21 -20.02 1.70
C ILE A 10 -1.37 -20.74 1.01
N VAL A 11 -1.53 -22.04 1.23
CA VAL A 11 -2.58 -22.87 0.60
C VAL A 11 -3.93 -22.77 1.32
N LEU A 12 -3.98 -22.30 2.57
CA LEU A 12 -5.21 -22.19 3.36
C LEU A 12 -6.03 -20.92 3.08
N VAL A 13 -5.56 -20.04 2.20
CA VAL A 13 -6.33 -18.88 1.75
C VAL A 13 -7.02 -19.19 0.41
N SER A 14 -7.81 -20.25 0.39
CA SER A 14 -8.81 -20.47 -0.67
C SER A 14 -9.96 -19.48 -0.44
N PHE A 15 -9.85 -18.31 -1.05
CA PHE A 15 -10.89 -17.30 -0.95
C PHE A 15 -12.07 -17.70 -1.83
N SER A 16 -13.18 -18.03 -1.21
CA SER A 16 -14.48 -17.96 -1.86
C SER A 16 -14.72 -16.49 -2.24
N PHE A 17 -14.77 -16.19 -3.52
CA PHE A 17 -15.27 -14.92 -4.02
C PHE A 17 -16.77 -14.90 -3.74
N CYS A 18 -17.18 -14.32 -2.64
CA CYS A 18 -18.58 -14.02 -2.37
C CYS A 18 -18.88 -12.69 -3.07
N ASN A 19 -19.76 -12.70 -4.06
CA ASN A 19 -20.28 -11.51 -4.72
C ASN A 19 -21.33 -10.83 -3.82
N GLU A 20 -20.93 -10.47 -2.59
CA GLU A 20 -21.83 -9.77 -1.68
C GLU A 20 -21.98 -8.31 -2.14
N ARG A 21 -23.22 -7.85 -2.22
CA ARG A 21 -23.57 -6.46 -2.48
C ARG A 21 -24.28 -5.87 -1.26
N THR A 22 -24.01 -4.62 -0.97
CA THR A 22 -24.72 -3.87 0.07
C THR A 22 -25.74 -2.95 -0.56
N PHE A 23 -27.00 -3.10 -0.18
CA PHE A 23 -28.12 -2.26 -0.56
C PHE A 23 -28.46 -1.29 0.56
N ASN A 24 -28.59 0.01 0.21
CA ASN A 24 -29.08 1.02 1.12
C ASN A 24 -30.58 1.19 0.87
N LEU A 25 -31.42 0.88 1.84
CA LEU A 25 -32.86 0.99 1.72
C LEU A 25 -33.35 2.39 2.15
N LYS A 26 -34.42 2.88 1.54
CA LYS A 26 -35.08 4.16 1.90
C LYS A 26 -35.57 4.18 3.36
N SER A 27 -35.74 3.02 3.98
CA SER A 27 -36.04 2.88 5.41
C SER A 27 -34.83 3.23 6.31
N GLY A 28 -33.62 3.44 5.74
CA GLY A 28 -32.37 3.63 6.47
C GLY A 28 -31.66 2.34 6.84
N ASN A 29 -32.24 1.19 6.55
CA ASN A 29 -31.62 -0.11 6.76
C ASN A 29 -30.59 -0.41 5.65
N LYS A 30 -29.57 -1.19 6.00
CA LYS A 30 -28.60 -1.76 5.05
C LYS A 30 -28.76 -3.26 5.00
N VAL A 31 -28.83 -3.83 3.79
CA VAL A 31 -28.88 -5.27 3.54
C VAL A 31 -27.61 -5.66 2.78
N THR A 32 -26.79 -6.51 3.34
CA THR A 32 -25.58 -7.03 2.69
C THR A 32 -25.71 -8.53 2.48
N GLY A 33 -25.50 -8.98 1.25
CA GLY A 33 -25.56 -10.38 0.91
C GLY A 33 -25.45 -10.64 -0.58
N GLU A 34 -25.61 -11.90 -0.96
CA GLU A 34 -25.58 -12.40 -2.33
C GLU A 34 -26.99 -12.39 -2.93
N ILE A 35 -27.13 -11.82 -4.13
CA ILE A 35 -28.41 -11.83 -4.86
C ILE A 35 -28.65 -13.26 -5.35
N ILE A 36 -29.74 -13.88 -4.88
CA ILE A 36 -30.19 -15.20 -5.34
C ILE A 36 -31.04 -15.06 -6.60
N ASN A 37 -31.98 -14.09 -6.61
CA ASN A 37 -32.92 -13.89 -7.70
C ASN A 37 -33.48 -12.46 -7.70
N ILE A 38 -33.86 -11.99 -8.87
CA ILE A 38 -34.66 -10.78 -9.08
C ILE A 38 -35.88 -11.21 -9.87
N ASP A 39 -37.08 -11.05 -9.29
CA ASP A 39 -38.33 -11.44 -9.97
C ASP A 39 -38.82 -10.37 -10.96
N ASP A 40 -39.81 -10.73 -11.78
CA ASP A 40 -40.39 -9.83 -12.80
C ASP A 40 -41.05 -8.58 -12.19
N SER A 41 -41.33 -8.56 -10.91
CA SER A 41 -41.90 -7.44 -10.17
C SER A 41 -40.83 -6.53 -9.56
N GLY A 42 -39.52 -6.84 -9.76
CA GLY A 42 -38.40 -6.09 -9.23
C GLY A 42 -38.09 -6.36 -7.75
N ASN A 43 -38.55 -7.54 -7.22
CA ASN A 43 -38.17 -7.92 -5.88
C ASN A 43 -36.82 -8.67 -5.90
N TYR A 44 -35.92 -8.23 -5.06
CA TYR A 44 -34.63 -8.87 -4.81
C TYR A 44 -34.77 -9.90 -3.71
N THR A 45 -34.31 -11.11 -3.94
CA THR A 45 -34.09 -12.12 -2.90
C THR A 45 -32.58 -12.17 -2.64
N VAL A 46 -32.18 -11.75 -1.45
CA VAL A 46 -30.78 -11.65 -1.03
C VAL A 46 -30.49 -12.60 0.12
N ASN A 47 -29.49 -13.46 -0.05
CA ASN A 47 -29.00 -14.35 1.01
C ASN A 47 -28.02 -13.54 1.89
N THR A 48 -28.39 -13.32 3.14
CA THR A 48 -27.57 -12.61 4.13
C THR A 48 -27.05 -13.55 5.19
N SER A 49 -26.13 -13.08 6.01
CA SER A 49 -25.64 -13.84 7.18
C SER A 49 -26.73 -14.19 8.21
N MET A 50 -27.90 -13.54 8.14
CA MET A 50 -29.04 -13.78 9.02
C MET A 50 -30.21 -14.52 8.35
N GLY A 51 -30.05 -14.91 7.08
CA GLY A 51 -31.08 -15.59 6.27
C GLY A 51 -31.47 -14.79 5.04
N GLU A 52 -32.48 -15.29 4.32
CA GLU A 52 -33.00 -14.64 3.12
C GLU A 52 -33.82 -13.41 3.45
N VAL A 53 -33.53 -12.31 2.75
CA VAL A 53 -34.26 -11.05 2.87
C VAL A 53 -34.84 -10.70 1.49
N ILE A 54 -36.10 -10.29 1.45
CA ILE A 54 -36.78 -9.87 0.21
C ILE A 54 -37.15 -8.40 0.35
N PHE A 55 -36.82 -7.59 -0.65
CA PHE A 55 -37.19 -6.19 -0.74
C PHE A 55 -37.37 -5.79 -2.21
N ASN A 56 -38.19 -4.76 -2.47
CA ASN A 56 -38.44 -4.27 -3.82
C ASN A 56 -37.38 -3.24 -4.24
N HIS A 57 -37.15 -3.15 -5.56
CA HIS A 57 -36.26 -2.14 -6.15
C HIS A 57 -36.64 -0.70 -5.71
N ASP A 58 -37.95 -0.42 -5.62
CA ASP A 58 -38.44 0.89 -5.17
C ASP A 58 -38.06 1.26 -3.73
N GLU A 59 -37.66 0.28 -2.92
CA GLU A 59 -37.18 0.48 -1.54
C GLU A 59 -35.68 0.84 -1.49
N ILE A 60 -34.94 0.63 -2.59
CA ILE A 60 -33.52 0.94 -2.65
C ILE A 60 -33.35 2.46 -2.86
N VAL A 61 -32.36 3.03 -2.17
CA VAL A 61 -31.89 4.38 -2.49
C VAL A 61 -31.23 4.33 -3.86
N MET A 62 -31.58 5.25 -4.76
CA MET A 62 -30.98 5.32 -6.09
C MET A 62 -29.46 5.33 -5.99
N GLU A 63 -28.81 4.43 -6.69
CA GLU A 63 -27.37 4.24 -6.65
C GLU A 63 -26.72 4.82 -7.91
N ASN A 64 -25.73 5.66 -7.73
CA ASN A 64 -24.83 6.01 -8.82
C ASN A 64 -23.95 4.81 -9.13
N VAL A 65 -23.75 4.54 -10.41
CA VAL A 65 -22.91 3.43 -10.86
C VAL A 65 -21.87 3.90 -11.87
N ASN A 66 -20.70 3.28 -11.76
CA ASN A 66 -19.64 3.36 -12.74
C ASN A 66 -19.42 1.95 -13.30
N ILE A 67 -19.75 1.77 -14.58
CA ILE A 67 -19.69 0.48 -15.28
C ILE A 67 -18.57 0.54 -16.31
N ILE A 68 -17.71 -0.47 -16.31
CA ILE A 68 -16.73 -0.69 -17.36
C ILE A 68 -17.17 -1.93 -18.15
N THR A 69 -17.39 -1.76 -19.45
CA THR A 69 -17.79 -2.86 -20.33
C THR A 69 -16.59 -3.74 -20.70
N THR A 70 -16.85 -4.92 -21.24
CA THR A 70 -15.81 -5.81 -21.78
C THR A 70 -15.02 -5.17 -22.94
N ASP A 71 -15.62 -4.23 -23.64
CA ASP A 71 -15.00 -3.46 -24.73
C ASP A 71 -14.17 -2.28 -24.23
N GLY A 72 -14.20 -2.02 -22.93
CA GLY A 72 -13.44 -0.94 -22.28
C GLY A 72 -14.19 0.38 -22.17
N ASP A 73 -15.46 0.43 -22.57
CA ASP A 73 -16.28 1.64 -22.44
C ASP A 73 -16.63 1.90 -20.97
N ARG A 74 -16.54 3.16 -20.56
CA ARG A 74 -16.94 3.61 -19.24
C ARG A 74 -18.31 4.27 -19.28
N ILE A 75 -19.25 3.75 -18.50
CA ILE A 75 -20.62 4.25 -18.40
C ILE A 75 -20.87 4.69 -16.96
N VAL A 76 -21.09 5.98 -16.77
CA VAL A 76 -21.42 6.57 -15.47
C VAL A 76 -22.87 7.05 -15.51
N GLY A 77 -23.63 6.75 -14.46
CA GLY A 77 -25.02 7.15 -14.38
C GLY A 77 -25.71 6.67 -13.12
N VAL A 78 -27.03 6.87 -13.07
CA VAL A 78 -27.87 6.43 -11.95
C VAL A 78 -28.55 5.13 -12.35
N LEU A 79 -28.39 4.10 -11.54
CA LEU A 79 -29.07 2.82 -11.72
C LEU A 79 -30.57 3.02 -11.51
N GLN A 80 -31.35 2.85 -12.59
CA GLN A 80 -32.80 3.02 -12.57
C GLN A 80 -33.53 1.71 -12.31
N ASN A 81 -32.99 0.62 -12.81
CA ASN A 81 -33.53 -0.72 -12.63
C ASN A 81 -32.45 -1.78 -12.92
N GLU A 82 -32.66 -2.97 -12.38
CA GLU A 82 -31.83 -4.14 -12.61
C GLU A 82 -32.75 -5.37 -12.76
N ASP A 83 -32.48 -6.19 -13.73
CA ASP A 83 -33.04 -7.52 -13.88
C ASP A 83 -31.94 -8.58 -13.85
N ASN A 84 -32.31 -9.85 -14.05
CA ASN A 84 -31.32 -10.95 -13.98
C ASN A 84 -30.18 -10.79 -15.02
N ASP A 85 -30.48 -10.20 -16.17
CA ASP A 85 -29.58 -10.18 -17.31
C ASP A 85 -29.00 -8.78 -17.59
N ARG A 86 -29.63 -7.70 -17.10
CA ARG A 86 -29.32 -6.33 -17.50
C ARG A 86 -29.35 -5.32 -16.35
N PHE A 87 -28.55 -4.28 -16.51
CA PHE A 87 -28.65 -3.03 -15.77
C PHE A 87 -29.25 -1.94 -16.67
N HIS A 88 -30.21 -1.18 -16.13
CA HIS A 88 -30.82 -0.01 -16.78
C HIS A 88 -30.28 1.23 -16.09
N VAL A 89 -29.37 1.94 -16.75
CA VAL A 89 -28.66 3.08 -16.21
C VAL A 89 -29.07 4.37 -16.93
N LYS A 90 -29.49 5.35 -16.17
CA LYS A 90 -29.74 6.71 -16.68
C LYS A 90 -28.42 7.48 -16.68
N THR A 91 -27.94 7.77 -17.87
CA THR A 91 -26.74 8.58 -18.14
C THR A 91 -27.10 9.98 -18.59
N GLU A 92 -26.11 10.85 -18.75
CA GLU A 92 -26.31 12.19 -19.33
C GLU A 92 -26.88 12.16 -20.75
N ILE A 93 -26.61 11.12 -21.51
CA ILE A 93 -27.09 10.95 -22.91
C ILE A 93 -28.39 10.16 -23.00
N GLY A 94 -28.97 9.67 -21.90
CA GLY A 94 -30.22 8.95 -21.84
C GLY A 94 -30.17 7.62 -21.08
N LEU A 95 -31.24 6.83 -21.19
CA LEU A 95 -31.35 5.51 -20.60
C LEU A 95 -30.58 4.47 -21.42
N MET A 96 -29.64 3.79 -20.79
CA MET A 96 -28.87 2.72 -21.39
C MET A 96 -29.23 1.38 -20.73
N SER A 97 -29.40 0.33 -21.53
CA SER A 97 -29.60 -1.03 -21.08
C SER A 97 -28.33 -1.83 -21.39
N ILE A 98 -27.65 -2.32 -20.35
CA ILE A 98 -26.34 -2.96 -20.44
C ILE A 98 -26.48 -4.41 -19.99
N GLU A 99 -26.09 -5.35 -20.85
CA GLU A 99 -26.12 -6.79 -20.50
C GLU A 99 -25.03 -7.09 -19.46
N LYS A 100 -25.36 -7.81 -18.40
CA LYS A 100 -24.42 -8.17 -17.33
C LYS A 100 -23.19 -8.92 -17.85
N ASN A 101 -23.37 -9.74 -18.91
CA ASN A 101 -22.30 -10.46 -19.57
C ASN A 101 -21.29 -9.56 -20.30
N ASN A 102 -21.68 -8.33 -20.63
CA ASN A 102 -20.85 -7.34 -21.29
C ASN A 102 -20.19 -6.39 -20.28
N ILE A 103 -20.30 -6.67 -18.99
CA ILE A 103 -19.72 -5.85 -17.93
C ILE A 103 -18.45 -6.53 -17.43
N ASN A 104 -17.37 -5.79 -17.48
CA ASN A 104 -16.08 -6.18 -16.88
C ASN A 104 -16.05 -5.85 -15.38
N SER A 105 -16.58 -4.68 -15.00
CA SER A 105 -16.74 -4.28 -13.60
C SER A 105 -17.88 -3.29 -13.43
N ILE A 106 -18.47 -3.29 -12.22
CA ILE A 106 -19.46 -2.31 -11.80
C ILE A 106 -19.15 -1.86 -10.38
N GLU A 107 -19.17 -0.56 -10.19
CA GLU A 107 -19.03 0.10 -8.90
C GLU A 107 -20.35 0.78 -8.56
N PHE A 108 -20.93 0.43 -7.41
CA PHE A 108 -22.17 1.00 -6.90
C PHE A 108 -21.89 2.13 -5.92
N ASN A 109 -22.80 3.08 -5.85
CA ASN A 109 -22.67 4.30 -5.04
C ASN A 109 -21.45 5.14 -5.44
N TYR A 110 -21.16 5.17 -6.73
CA TYR A 110 -20.17 6.06 -7.29
C TYR A 110 -20.66 7.51 -7.16
N ASP A 111 -20.07 8.24 -6.24
CA ASP A 111 -20.36 9.65 -6.04
C ASP A 111 -19.49 10.49 -6.97
N ASP A 112 -20.03 10.85 -8.13
CA ASP A 112 -19.45 11.87 -9.01
C ASP A 112 -19.98 13.25 -8.55
N TYR A 113 -19.76 13.60 -7.28
CA TYR A 113 -20.14 14.90 -6.77
C TYR A 113 -18.99 15.90 -6.94
N GLU A 114 -19.11 16.71 -7.97
CA GLU A 114 -18.58 18.07 -7.94
C GLU A 114 -19.36 18.84 -6.84
N ASP A 115 -18.84 18.90 -5.65
CA ASP A 115 -19.44 19.71 -4.61
C ASP A 115 -18.48 20.76 -4.06
N GLU A 116 -18.95 21.97 -4.16
CA GLU A 116 -18.28 23.22 -3.86
C GLU A 116 -18.00 23.35 -2.36
N GLY A 117 -16.74 23.38 -1.97
CA GLY A 117 -16.31 23.82 -0.65
C GLY A 117 -15.01 23.18 -0.16
N PHE A 118 -14.10 23.99 0.30
CA PHE A 118 -12.78 23.60 0.79
C PHE A 118 -12.79 22.46 1.84
N LEU A 119 -13.80 22.45 2.73
CA LEU A 119 -13.95 21.39 3.74
C LEU A 119 -14.54 20.10 3.15
N ASN A 120 -15.32 20.18 2.08
CA ASN A 120 -15.89 19.04 1.39
C ASN A 120 -14.88 18.39 0.45
N ASN A 121 -13.96 19.15 -0.13
CA ASN A 121 -12.85 18.62 -0.92
C ASN A 121 -11.85 17.83 -0.05
N LEU A 122 -11.68 18.19 1.20
CA LEU A 122 -10.91 17.40 2.18
C LEU A 122 -11.58 16.06 2.52
N SER A 123 -12.89 15.91 2.27
CA SER A 123 -13.62 14.70 2.65
C SER A 123 -13.88 13.71 1.51
N LYS A 124 -13.68 14.06 0.24
CA LYS A 124 -14.39 13.34 -0.82
C LYS A 124 -13.61 12.34 -1.65
N SER A 125 -12.37 12.49 -2.01
CA SER A 125 -11.74 11.49 -2.88
C SER A 125 -10.44 10.92 -2.36
N ASP A 126 -9.62 11.76 -1.78
CA ASP A 126 -8.25 11.38 -1.44
C ASP A 126 -8.08 10.89 0.00
N ASN A 127 -9.11 11.09 0.83
CA ASN A 127 -9.09 10.71 2.24
C ASN A 127 -9.53 9.25 2.49
N ARG A 128 -9.94 8.53 1.45
CA ARG A 128 -10.44 7.17 1.59
C ARG A 128 -9.45 6.20 0.97
N PHE A 129 -9.18 5.12 1.69
CA PHE A 129 -8.44 3.99 1.13
C PHE A 129 -9.38 3.15 0.25
N TYR A 130 -9.75 3.68 -0.91
CA TYR A 130 -10.59 2.98 -1.84
C TYR A 130 -9.83 1.92 -2.63
N PHE A 131 -10.56 0.90 -2.99
CA PHE A 131 -10.13 -0.10 -3.91
C PHE A 131 -9.83 0.53 -5.28
N GLY A 132 -8.61 0.38 -5.76
CA GLY A 132 -8.15 0.91 -7.03
C GLY A 132 -7.70 2.38 -7.04
N ASP A 133 -8.06 3.17 -6.06
CA ASP A 133 -7.71 4.61 -6.03
C ASP A 133 -6.52 4.90 -5.13
N GLU A 134 -6.23 4.00 -4.19
CA GLU A 134 -5.10 4.21 -3.31
C GLU A 134 -3.78 3.84 -3.99
N GLN A 135 -2.94 4.83 -4.15
CA GLN A 135 -1.57 4.66 -4.58
C GLN A 135 -0.64 4.86 -3.38
N LEU A 136 0.12 3.81 -3.05
CA LEU A 136 1.09 3.92 -1.98
C LEU A 136 2.18 4.93 -2.35
N ILE A 137 2.49 5.85 -1.45
CA ILE A 137 3.62 6.79 -1.61
C ILE A 137 4.96 6.13 -1.30
N ASP A 138 4.93 5.08 -0.50
CA ASP A 138 6.05 4.22 -0.15
C ASP A 138 5.59 2.76 -0.12
N VAL A 139 6.45 1.84 -0.55
CA VAL A 139 6.32 0.42 -0.24
C VAL A 139 7.22 0.18 0.97
N TRP A 140 6.60 0.09 2.14
CA TRP A 140 7.26 0.09 3.45
C TRP A 140 8.11 1.35 3.66
N PHE A 141 9.41 1.28 3.43
CA PHE A 141 10.33 2.42 3.56
C PHE A 141 10.76 3.01 2.23
N ASP A 142 10.58 2.25 1.14
CA ASP A 142 11.09 2.64 -0.17
C ASP A 142 10.07 3.50 -0.91
N PRO A 143 10.47 4.69 -1.39
CA PRO A 143 9.57 5.58 -2.09
C PRO A 143 9.10 4.99 -3.42
N THR A 144 7.84 5.28 -3.75
CA THR A 144 7.25 5.01 -5.06
C THR A 144 7.31 6.26 -5.95
N GLY A 145 6.95 6.12 -7.22
CA GLY A 145 6.77 7.25 -8.12
C GLY A 145 5.54 8.13 -7.80
N ASN A 146 4.66 7.66 -6.91
CA ASN A 146 3.43 8.37 -6.55
C ASN A 146 3.67 9.40 -5.46
N ILE A 147 2.84 10.44 -5.46
CA ILE A 147 2.79 11.47 -4.42
C ILE A 147 1.36 11.60 -3.89
N LEU A 148 1.22 12.28 -2.77
CA LEU A 148 -0.08 12.66 -2.23
C LEU A 148 -0.66 13.82 -3.03
N SER A 149 -1.97 13.83 -3.21
CA SER A 149 -2.69 14.97 -3.75
C SER A 149 -2.54 16.20 -2.86
N GLU A 150 -2.68 17.37 -3.45
CA GLU A 150 -2.61 18.65 -2.73
C GLU A 150 -3.61 18.68 -1.56
N GLY A 151 -3.14 19.14 -0.40
CA GLY A 151 -3.93 19.25 0.82
C GLY A 151 -4.12 17.95 1.61
N THR A 152 -3.68 16.80 1.09
CA THR A 152 -3.84 15.52 1.77
C THR A 152 -2.78 15.32 2.86
N ILE A 153 -3.23 14.92 4.04
CA ILE A 153 -2.38 14.50 5.15
C ILE A 153 -2.41 12.98 5.25
N TYR A 154 -1.24 12.39 5.31
CA TYR A 154 -1.08 10.95 5.50
C TYR A 154 -0.21 10.70 6.74
N VAL A 155 -0.67 9.85 7.63
CA VAL A 155 0.06 9.47 8.84
C VAL A 155 0.11 7.97 8.92
N SER A 156 1.30 7.42 9.08
CA SER A 156 1.49 6.00 9.39
C SER A 156 2.40 5.86 10.61
N GLY A 157 2.43 4.67 11.20
CA GLY A 157 3.41 4.36 12.23
C GLY A 157 4.87 4.48 11.73
N LEU A 158 5.05 4.54 10.42
CA LEU A 158 6.36 4.60 9.77
C LEU A 158 6.67 5.98 9.20
N SER A 159 5.65 6.71 8.72
CA SER A 159 5.81 7.97 8.00
C SER A 159 4.68 8.93 8.31
N GLY A 160 4.98 10.22 8.23
CA GLY A 160 4.00 11.28 8.07
C GLY A 160 4.26 12.00 6.75
N ALA A 161 3.22 12.41 6.04
CA ALA A 161 3.36 13.10 4.77
C ALA A 161 2.25 14.12 4.55
N TYR A 162 2.56 15.15 3.77
CA TYR A 162 1.63 16.18 3.34
C TYR A 162 1.83 16.51 1.87
N GLY A 163 0.75 16.47 1.10
CA GLY A 163 0.71 16.92 -0.30
C GLY A 163 0.68 18.45 -0.34
N VAL A 164 1.77 19.07 -0.74
CA VAL A 164 1.92 20.54 -0.77
C VAL A 164 1.32 21.12 -2.05
N THR A 165 1.54 20.45 -3.17
CA THR A 165 0.95 20.73 -4.48
C THR A 165 0.66 19.43 -5.19
N GLU A 166 0.01 19.48 -6.35
CA GLU A 166 -0.26 18.30 -7.19
C GLU A 166 1.01 17.50 -7.58
N ASN A 167 2.18 18.12 -7.52
CA ASN A 167 3.45 17.50 -7.93
C ASN A 167 4.50 17.48 -6.82
N PHE A 168 4.20 17.99 -5.63
CA PHE A 168 5.17 18.09 -4.55
C PHE A 168 4.59 17.68 -3.20
N GLN A 169 5.28 16.77 -2.53
CA GLN A 169 4.98 16.38 -1.15
C GLN A 169 6.20 16.51 -0.25
N ILE A 170 5.94 16.71 1.02
CA ILE A 170 6.93 16.61 2.09
C ILE A 170 6.52 15.44 2.99
N SER A 171 7.46 14.58 3.31
CA SER A 171 7.25 13.50 4.27
C SER A 171 8.39 13.43 5.28
N LEU A 172 8.15 12.66 6.33
CA LEU A 172 9.13 12.36 7.37
C LEU A 172 8.91 10.91 7.83
N ARG A 173 9.95 10.27 8.29
CA ARG A 173 9.87 8.95 8.92
C ARG A 173 9.67 9.14 10.41
N VAL A 174 8.46 8.86 10.89
CA VAL A 174 8.10 9.02 12.32
C VAL A 174 8.91 8.07 13.19
N TRP A 175 9.16 6.86 12.68
CA TRP A 175 9.94 5.84 13.39
C TRP A 175 11.35 6.31 13.76
N ASP A 176 12.00 7.06 12.87
CA ASP A 176 13.36 7.55 13.07
C ASP A 176 13.47 8.54 14.24
N TYR A 177 12.40 9.31 14.52
CA TYR A 177 12.36 10.22 15.65
C TYR A 177 12.40 9.49 17.01
N LEU A 178 11.91 8.25 17.08
CA LEU A 178 12.00 7.44 18.29
C LEU A 178 13.44 7.08 18.64
N PHE A 179 14.34 7.10 17.65
CA PHE A 179 15.77 6.89 17.79
C PHE A 179 16.58 8.19 17.78
N GLY A 180 15.91 9.33 17.96
CA GLY A 180 16.55 10.64 18.02
C GLY A 180 16.99 11.21 16.67
N ASN A 181 16.58 10.61 15.55
CA ASN A 181 16.94 11.08 14.24
C ASN A 181 15.87 12.00 13.65
N VAL A 182 16.19 13.28 13.56
CA VAL A 182 15.34 14.29 12.93
C VAL A 182 15.55 14.24 11.42
N ASN A 183 14.48 14.02 10.68
CA ASN A 183 14.56 13.86 9.23
C ASN A 183 13.43 14.57 8.51
N ILE A 184 13.64 14.84 7.21
CA ILE A 184 12.63 15.37 6.30
C ILE A 184 12.89 14.82 4.89
N ARG A 185 11.81 14.47 4.19
CA ARG A 185 11.88 13.86 2.87
C ARG A 185 10.97 14.57 1.86
N PRO A 186 11.46 15.64 1.19
CA PRO A 186 10.80 16.23 0.03
C PRO A 186 10.84 15.27 -1.16
N LYS A 187 9.72 15.19 -1.89
CA LYS A 187 9.59 14.39 -3.12
C LYS A 187 8.81 15.19 -4.16
N TYR A 188 9.32 15.24 -5.36
CA TYR A 188 8.75 15.95 -6.50
C TYR A 188 8.47 14.96 -7.65
N GLN A 189 7.24 14.94 -8.15
CA GLN A 189 6.83 14.14 -9.28
C GLN A 189 7.18 14.88 -10.57
N ILE A 190 8.21 14.39 -11.28
CA ILE A 190 8.73 15.01 -12.51
C ILE A 190 8.00 14.55 -13.76
N TYR A 191 7.30 13.43 -13.68
CA TYR A 191 6.56 12.87 -14.80
C TYR A 191 5.34 12.10 -14.32
N LYS A 192 4.22 12.35 -14.99
CA LYS A 192 2.98 11.58 -14.84
C LYS A 192 2.33 11.48 -16.21
N ASN A 193 2.01 10.27 -16.64
CA ASN A 193 1.33 10.01 -17.90
C ASN A 193 0.44 8.79 -17.76
N GLY A 194 -0.68 8.82 -18.47
CA GLY A 194 -1.67 7.77 -18.49
C GLY A 194 -3.02 8.24 -17.99
N ASP A 195 -3.89 7.28 -17.81
CA ASP A 195 -5.29 7.44 -17.41
C ASP A 195 -5.63 6.56 -16.19
N LEU A 196 -6.91 6.34 -15.93
CA LEU A 196 -7.37 5.50 -14.84
C LEU A 196 -7.03 4.02 -15.04
N GLU A 197 -6.89 3.54 -16.27
CA GLU A 197 -6.57 2.13 -16.53
C GLU A 197 -5.09 1.85 -16.38
N LYS A 198 -4.25 2.75 -16.89
CA LYS A 198 -2.80 2.61 -16.86
C LYS A 198 -2.14 3.96 -16.66
N SER A 199 -1.36 4.09 -15.60
CA SER A 199 -0.58 5.29 -15.33
C SER A 199 0.87 4.97 -15.04
N ASN A 200 1.74 5.90 -15.38
CA ASN A 200 3.16 5.84 -15.10
C ASN A 200 3.58 7.14 -14.44
N THR A 201 4.30 7.03 -13.35
CA THR A 201 4.77 8.18 -12.58
C THR A 201 6.26 8.05 -12.30
N LEU A 202 6.98 9.16 -12.31
CA LEU A 202 8.39 9.24 -11.95
C LEU A 202 8.58 10.39 -10.98
N SER A 203 9.22 10.11 -9.87
CA SER A 203 9.52 11.09 -8.83
C SER A 203 10.99 11.10 -8.48
N ILE A 204 11.50 12.27 -8.16
CA ILE A 204 12.81 12.47 -7.56
C ILE A 204 12.63 13.06 -6.16
N GLY A 205 13.49 12.69 -5.25
CA GLY A 205 13.45 13.26 -3.90
C GLY A 205 14.76 13.11 -3.17
N ALA A 206 14.75 13.66 -1.98
CA ALA A 206 15.86 13.56 -1.05
C ALA A 206 15.34 13.20 0.34
N HIS A 207 16.13 12.49 1.10
CA HIS A 207 15.89 12.28 2.52
C HIS A 207 17.06 12.89 3.28
N PHE A 208 16.77 13.86 4.09
CA PHE A 208 17.77 14.59 4.88
C PHE A 208 17.70 14.11 6.32
N TYR A 209 18.84 13.73 6.86
CA TYR A 209 19.04 13.30 8.23
C TYR A 209 19.89 14.33 8.96
N LEU A 210 19.35 14.87 10.04
CA LEU A 210 20.00 15.97 10.74
C LEU A 210 20.90 15.52 11.89
N THR A 211 20.59 14.39 12.50
CA THR A 211 21.36 13.85 13.63
C THR A 211 21.13 12.34 13.79
N GLY A 212 22.06 11.65 14.42
CA GLY A 212 21.92 10.28 14.89
C GLY A 212 22.23 9.18 13.88
N ALA A 213 21.81 7.97 14.15
CA ALA A 213 21.99 6.83 13.28
C ALA A 213 21.22 7.02 11.97
N VAL A 214 21.86 6.78 10.84
CA VAL A 214 21.17 6.81 9.55
C VAL A 214 20.34 5.53 9.44
N PRO A 215 19.02 5.62 9.39
CA PRO A 215 18.14 4.47 9.39
C PRO A 215 18.47 3.50 8.24
N HIS A 216 18.40 2.22 8.53
CA HIS A 216 18.70 1.15 7.58
C HIS A 216 20.12 1.17 6.98
N LYS A 217 21.08 1.80 7.66
CA LYS A 217 22.49 1.75 7.29
C LYS A 217 23.30 1.21 8.44
N TRP A 218 23.87 0.04 8.22
CA TRP A 218 24.66 -0.71 9.19
C TRP A 218 25.98 -1.08 8.57
N GLU A 219 26.98 -1.27 9.40
CA GLU A 219 28.28 -1.81 8.99
C GLU A 219 28.60 -3.06 9.80
N LEU A 220 29.17 -4.05 9.13
CA LEU A 220 29.69 -5.25 9.79
C LEU A 220 31.06 -4.92 10.34
N LYS A 221 31.20 -4.94 11.67
CA LYS A 221 32.49 -4.81 12.34
C LYS A 221 33.05 -6.18 12.63
N ALA A 222 34.11 -6.52 11.90
CA ALA A 222 34.79 -7.78 12.07
C ALA A 222 35.58 -7.81 13.41
N ASP A 223 35.52 -8.95 14.09
CA ASP A 223 36.32 -9.28 15.25
C ASP A 223 36.32 -8.22 16.37
N THR A 224 35.15 -7.61 16.62
CA THR A 224 35.03 -6.49 17.55
C THR A 224 34.47 -6.93 18.91
N TYR A 225 33.59 -7.93 18.90
CA TYR A 225 32.89 -8.37 20.10
C TYR A 225 33.52 -9.63 20.68
N CYS A 226 33.77 -9.60 21.97
CA CYS A 226 34.27 -10.74 22.71
C CYS A 226 33.10 -11.53 23.28
N ASP A 227 32.95 -12.79 22.89
CA ASP A 227 31.90 -13.68 23.39
C ASP A 227 32.31 -14.36 24.66
N ASP A 228 33.48 -15.03 24.63
CA ASP A 228 34.01 -15.77 25.73
C ASP A 228 35.52 -15.51 25.91
N GLU A 229 35.93 -15.11 27.11
CA GLU A 229 37.33 -15.08 27.48
C GLU A 229 37.79 -16.48 27.92
N TYR A 230 38.80 -17.01 27.28
CA TYR A 230 39.42 -18.29 27.68
C TYR A 230 40.89 -18.13 27.93
N TYR A 231 41.40 -18.92 28.90
CA TYR A 231 42.83 -18.92 29.21
C TYR A 231 43.58 -19.85 28.27
N ASN A 232 44.41 -19.28 27.38
CA ASN A 232 45.24 -20.05 26.48
C ASN A 232 46.49 -20.53 27.21
N ASN A 233 46.58 -21.84 27.46
CA ASN A 233 47.70 -22.45 28.17
C ASN A 233 49.04 -22.43 27.40
N GLU A 234 49.00 -22.24 26.08
CA GLU A 234 50.18 -22.16 25.22
C GLU A 234 50.82 -20.78 25.27
N THR A 235 50.02 -19.74 25.24
CA THR A 235 50.47 -18.34 25.30
C THR A 235 50.57 -17.82 26.72
N ASN A 236 49.98 -18.51 27.69
CA ASN A 236 49.88 -18.14 29.10
C ASN A 236 49.17 -16.81 29.31
N GLN A 237 48.16 -16.52 28.45
CA GLN A 237 47.37 -15.29 28.44
C GLN A 237 45.87 -15.58 28.34
N TRP A 238 45.08 -14.62 28.81
CA TRP A 238 43.64 -14.59 28.51
C TRP A 238 43.46 -14.14 27.09
N GLU A 239 42.78 -14.94 26.29
CA GLU A 239 42.44 -14.67 24.91
C GLU A 239 40.91 -14.63 24.78
N CYS A 240 40.42 -13.96 23.78
CA CYS A 240 39.02 -13.83 23.55
C CYS A 240 38.62 -14.42 22.19
N ASN A 241 37.52 -15.13 22.17
CA ASN A 241 36.84 -15.49 20.93
C ASN A 241 36.09 -14.27 20.43
N TYR A 242 36.64 -13.64 19.42
CA TYR A 242 36.01 -12.48 18.79
C TYR A 242 35.03 -12.91 17.72
N TYR A 243 33.92 -12.20 17.66
CA TYR A 243 32.96 -12.36 16.58
C TYR A 243 32.66 -11.02 15.92
N SER A 244 32.18 -11.09 14.67
CA SER A 244 31.76 -9.94 13.90
C SER A 244 30.32 -9.58 14.27
N GLY A 245 30.02 -8.31 14.33
CA GLY A 245 28.67 -7.84 14.65
C GLY A 245 28.25 -6.63 13.81
N TRP A 246 26.97 -6.51 13.59
CA TRP A 246 26.39 -5.38 12.88
C TRP A 246 26.16 -4.20 13.82
N GLU A 247 26.70 -3.03 13.45
CA GLU A 247 26.46 -1.78 14.16
C GLU A 247 25.78 -0.74 13.24
N PRO A 248 24.82 0.05 13.77
CA PRO A 248 24.22 1.12 12.99
C PRO A 248 25.28 2.19 12.70
N ILE A 249 25.35 2.62 11.45
CA ILE A 249 26.22 3.73 11.05
C ILE A 249 25.63 5.01 11.62
N THR A 250 26.41 5.70 12.44
CA THR A 250 26.04 6.96 13.08
C THR A 250 26.73 8.13 12.41
N SER A 251 26.04 9.26 12.33
CA SER A 251 26.57 10.52 11.84
C SER A 251 26.41 11.58 12.92
N GLU A 252 27.45 12.38 13.13
CA GLU A 252 27.39 13.56 14.02
C GLU A 252 26.92 14.82 13.30
N GLY A 253 26.79 14.72 11.98
CA GLY A 253 26.46 15.85 11.12
C GLY A 253 25.33 15.56 10.16
N PHE A 254 25.26 16.36 9.11
CA PHE A 254 24.24 16.29 8.09
C PHE A 254 24.50 15.14 7.11
N SER A 255 23.54 14.22 7.01
CA SER A 255 23.56 13.14 6.03
C SER A 255 22.36 13.23 5.11
N TYR A 256 22.46 12.68 3.91
CA TYR A 256 21.37 12.70 2.95
C TYR A 256 21.33 11.47 2.06
N GLU A 257 20.13 11.15 1.61
CA GLU A 257 19.85 10.17 0.55
C GLU A 257 19.15 10.88 -0.60
N LEU A 258 19.66 10.73 -1.80
CA LEU A 258 18.97 11.15 -3.03
C LEU A 258 18.34 9.92 -3.67
N PHE A 259 17.10 10.02 -4.12
CA PHE A 259 16.42 8.88 -4.73
C PHE A 259 15.65 9.26 -6.01
N LEU A 260 15.50 8.27 -6.86
CA LEU A 260 14.64 8.28 -8.03
C LEU A 260 13.69 7.09 -7.91
N ALA A 261 12.38 7.32 -8.08
CA ALA A 261 11.38 6.29 -7.96
C ALA A 261 10.37 6.35 -9.11
N TYR A 262 10.09 5.21 -9.71
CA TYR A 262 9.15 5.03 -10.81
C TYR A 262 8.05 4.06 -10.40
N THR A 263 6.81 4.37 -10.75
CA THR A 263 5.67 3.48 -10.58
C THR A 263 4.92 3.31 -11.89
N SER A 264 4.66 2.07 -12.26
CA SER A 264 3.71 1.70 -13.32
C SER A 264 2.49 1.06 -12.66
N SER A 265 1.35 1.70 -12.80
CA SER A 265 0.07 1.28 -12.24
C SER A 265 -0.84 0.77 -13.35
N LYS A 266 -1.50 -0.34 -13.14
CA LYS A 266 -2.44 -0.93 -14.10
C LYS A 266 -3.68 -1.41 -13.38
N LEU A 267 -4.86 -1.08 -13.92
CA LEU A 267 -6.12 -1.65 -13.49
C LEU A 267 -6.10 -3.18 -13.76
N LYS A 268 -6.64 -3.96 -12.82
CA LYS A 268 -6.74 -5.41 -13.01
C LYS A 268 -7.77 -5.72 -14.11
N PRO A 269 -7.63 -6.86 -14.82
CA PRO A 269 -8.60 -7.26 -15.85
C PRO A 269 -10.05 -7.37 -15.36
N SER A 270 -10.24 -7.59 -14.05
CA SER A 270 -11.56 -7.57 -13.42
C SER A 270 -12.15 -6.17 -13.28
N GLY A 271 -11.43 -5.11 -13.66
CA GLY A 271 -11.82 -3.73 -13.43
C GLY A 271 -11.82 -3.29 -11.97
N GLN A 272 -11.50 -4.19 -11.05
CA GLN A 272 -11.51 -3.92 -9.61
C GLN A 272 -10.10 -4.01 -9.03
N GLY A 273 -9.59 -2.85 -8.57
CA GLY A 273 -8.28 -2.73 -7.99
C GLY A 273 -7.13 -2.71 -8.98
N ARG A 274 -5.96 -2.36 -8.49
CA ARG A 274 -4.77 -2.12 -9.28
C ARG A 274 -3.66 -3.11 -8.95
N ILE A 275 -2.74 -3.23 -9.88
CA ILE A 275 -1.41 -3.79 -9.69
C ILE A 275 -0.44 -2.65 -9.95
N ASN A 276 0.41 -2.36 -8.98
CA ASN A 276 1.47 -1.38 -9.09
C ASN A 276 2.83 -2.07 -9.08
N TYR A 277 3.70 -1.65 -10.01
CA TYR A 277 5.09 -2.04 -10.05
C TYR A 277 5.95 -0.82 -9.76
N ASN A 278 6.76 -0.91 -8.73
CA ASN A 278 7.56 0.18 -8.22
C ASN A 278 9.04 -0.15 -8.41
N PHE A 279 9.79 0.77 -9.01
CA PHE A 279 11.23 0.67 -9.17
C PHE A 279 11.87 1.91 -8.56
N GLY A 280 13.00 1.72 -7.90
CA GLY A 280 13.73 2.86 -7.43
C GLY A 280 15.21 2.58 -7.21
N THR A 281 15.93 3.67 -7.06
CA THR A 281 17.34 3.65 -6.69
C THR A 281 17.65 4.86 -5.83
N SER A 282 18.57 4.69 -4.91
CA SER A 282 19.08 5.79 -4.10
C SER A 282 20.58 5.73 -3.93
N ILE A 283 21.14 6.89 -3.58
CA ILE A 283 22.51 7.07 -3.14
C ILE A 283 22.48 7.82 -1.81
N THR A 284 23.06 7.23 -0.79
CA THR A 284 23.16 7.81 0.56
C THR A 284 24.59 8.26 0.80
N LYS A 285 24.75 9.49 1.32
CA LYS A 285 26.02 10.02 1.82
C LYS A 285 25.86 10.34 3.30
N ILE A 286 26.69 9.71 4.10
CA ILE A 286 26.72 9.91 5.55
C ILE A 286 27.92 10.78 5.89
N ASP A 287 27.70 11.80 6.73
CA ASP A 287 28.79 12.65 7.22
C ASP A 287 29.78 11.82 8.05
N GLY A 288 31.06 12.02 7.78
CA GLY A 288 32.13 11.21 8.40
C GLY A 288 32.40 9.87 7.71
N TYR A 289 31.54 9.40 6.81
CA TYR A 289 31.71 8.15 6.07
C TYR A 289 32.26 8.39 4.66
N SER A 290 33.36 7.73 4.31
CA SER A 290 34.06 8.03 3.04
C SER A 290 33.30 7.54 1.81
N GLU A 291 32.58 6.45 1.93
CA GLU A 291 31.87 5.81 0.82
C GLU A 291 30.45 6.34 0.65
N SER A 292 29.94 6.20 -0.58
CA SER A 292 28.55 6.44 -0.90
C SER A 292 27.84 5.11 -0.99
N MET A 293 26.68 5.00 -0.36
CA MET A 293 25.90 3.77 -0.26
C MET A 293 24.79 3.78 -1.29
N ASN A 294 24.77 2.78 -2.16
CA ASN A 294 23.79 2.65 -3.21
C ASN A 294 22.74 1.62 -2.82
N ARG A 295 21.48 1.90 -3.13
CA ARG A 295 20.36 0.98 -2.98
C ARG A 295 19.54 0.94 -4.25
N ILE A 296 19.05 -0.26 -4.61
CA ILE A 296 18.13 -0.46 -5.72
C ILE A 296 16.99 -1.33 -5.21
N TRP A 297 15.75 -0.98 -5.54
CA TRP A 297 14.59 -1.78 -5.13
C TRP A 297 13.59 -1.97 -6.26
N PHE A 298 12.88 -3.07 -6.16
CA PHE A 298 11.69 -3.38 -6.92
C PHE A 298 10.59 -3.78 -5.95
N GLY A 299 9.47 -3.09 -6.01
CA GLY A 299 8.29 -3.38 -5.19
C GLY A 299 7.07 -3.63 -6.05
N THR A 300 6.14 -4.37 -5.51
CA THR A 300 4.81 -4.52 -6.10
C THR A 300 3.77 -4.43 -5.00
N ASP A 301 2.64 -3.83 -5.33
CA ASP A 301 1.46 -3.86 -4.49
C ASP A 301 0.23 -4.20 -5.33
N ILE A 302 -0.65 -5.03 -4.80
CA ILE A 302 -1.78 -5.60 -5.51
C ILE A 302 -3.02 -5.50 -4.64
N ASP A 303 -4.05 -4.83 -5.14
CA ASP A 303 -5.37 -4.84 -4.52
C ASP A 303 -6.02 -6.20 -4.72
N VAL A 304 -6.17 -6.98 -3.65
CA VAL A 304 -6.82 -8.29 -3.69
C VAL A 304 -8.32 -8.14 -3.45
N ARG A 305 -8.68 -7.30 -2.49
CA ARG A 305 -10.06 -6.94 -2.12
C ARG A 305 -10.11 -5.45 -1.78
N LYS A 306 -11.32 -4.88 -1.67
CA LYS A 306 -11.54 -3.49 -1.21
C LYS A 306 -10.82 -3.19 0.12
N SER A 307 -10.71 -4.19 0.99
CA SER A 307 -10.06 -4.07 2.30
C SER A 307 -8.67 -4.66 2.37
N LEU A 308 -8.14 -5.27 1.30
CA LEU A 308 -6.88 -6.02 1.37
C LEU A 308 -5.98 -5.72 0.18
N LYS A 309 -4.80 -5.22 0.47
CA LYS A 309 -3.68 -5.03 -0.47
C LYS A 309 -2.53 -5.95 -0.06
N LEU A 310 -1.97 -6.70 -0.99
CA LEU A 310 -0.72 -7.43 -0.82
C LEU A 310 0.44 -6.58 -1.30
N THR A 311 1.57 -6.69 -0.61
CA THR A 311 2.79 -5.96 -0.94
C THR A 311 3.97 -6.90 -0.96
N GLY A 312 4.91 -6.64 -1.84
CA GLY A 312 6.17 -7.36 -1.91
C GLY A 312 7.28 -6.41 -2.33
N LEU A 313 8.46 -6.62 -1.79
CA LEU A 313 9.66 -5.84 -2.06
C LEU A 313 10.86 -6.77 -2.19
N ILE A 314 11.70 -6.50 -3.17
CA ILE A 314 13.07 -7.00 -3.28
C ILE A 314 14.00 -5.81 -3.39
N ALA A 315 15.06 -5.77 -2.59
CA ALA A 315 16.02 -4.70 -2.62
C ALA A 315 17.45 -5.25 -2.59
N TYR A 316 18.32 -4.59 -3.34
CA TYR A 316 19.76 -4.70 -3.17
C TYR A 316 20.24 -3.58 -2.25
N ASP A 317 20.71 -3.91 -1.07
CA ASP A 317 21.27 -2.97 -0.10
C ASP A 317 22.33 -3.67 0.78
N PRO A 318 23.60 -3.55 0.43
CA PRO A 318 24.68 -4.21 1.18
C PRO A 318 24.92 -3.60 2.60
N TYR A 319 24.17 -2.55 2.94
CA TYR A 319 24.29 -1.87 4.23
C TYR A 319 23.08 -2.12 5.15
N LEU A 320 22.21 -3.05 4.78
CA LEU A 320 21.05 -3.43 5.60
C LEU A 320 21.17 -4.91 5.97
N PRO A 321 21.40 -5.26 7.23
CA PRO A 321 21.42 -6.66 7.64
C PRO A 321 20.00 -7.25 7.65
N THR A 322 19.89 -8.54 7.37
CA THR A 322 18.69 -9.31 7.65
C THR A 322 18.53 -9.52 9.16
N ILE A 323 17.32 -9.91 9.58
CA ILE A 323 17.09 -10.23 11.00
C ILE A 323 17.98 -11.39 11.46
N ALA A 324 18.22 -12.38 10.61
CA ALA A 324 19.10 -13.50 10.93
C ALA A 324 20.55 -13.04 11.15
N GLU A 325 21.05 -12.18 10.27
CA GLU A 325 22.40 -11.61 10.34
C GLU A 325 22.62 -10.75 11.59
N LEU A 326 21.57 -10.04 12.05
CA LEU A 326 21.64 -9.27 13.31
C LEU A 326 21.87 -10.17 14.54
N PHE A 327 21.48 -11.44 14.48
CA PHE A 327 21.65 -12.39 15.58
C PHE A 327 22.84 -13.34 15.40
N ASP A 328 23.16 -13.72 14.17
CA ASP A 328 24.20 -14.73 13.89
C ASP A 328 25.53 -14.15 13.35
N GLY A 329 25.53 -12.90 12.87
CA GLY A 329 26.74 -12.11 12.57
C GLY A 329 27.61 -12.52 11.38
N ASP A 330 27.44 -13.71 10.84
CA ASP A 330 28.50 -14.35 10.03
C ASP A 330 28.31 -14.28 8.50
N GLU A 331 27.13 -13.93 7.99
CA GLU A 331 26.91 -13.88 6.54
C GLU A 331 26.26 -12.55 6.14
N GLN A 332 26.78 -11.93 5.10
CA GLN A 332 26.22 -10.73 4.52
C GLN A 332 25.37 -11.06 3.30
N THR A 333 24.09 -10.74 3.37
CA THR A 333 23.16 -10.87 2.26
C THR A 333 22.84 -9.48 1.70
N ASP A 334 23.29 -9.20 0.50
CA ASP A 334 23.04 -7.91 -0.16
C ASP A 334 21.59 -7.77 -0.66
N ILE A 335 20.85 -8.89 -0.74
CA ILE A 335 19.50 -8.93 -1.29
C ILE A 335 18.49 -9.16 -0.19
N HIS A 336 17.55 -8.23 -0.07
CA HIS A 336 16.50 -8.25 0.95
C HIS A 336 15.15 -8.52 0.29
N LEU A 337 14.36 -9.36 0.94
CA LEU A 337 12.99 -9.69 0.54
C LEU A 337 12.06 -9.31 1.67
N ASP A 338 11.03 -8.54 1.33
CA ASP A 338 9.94 -8.23 2.25
C ASP A 338 8.59 -8.51 1.61
N PHE A 339 7.70 -9.11 2.39
CA PHE A 339 6.33 -9.41 1.98
C PHE A 339 5.39 -9.02 3.09
N GLY A 340 4.24 -8.53 2.69
CA GLY A 340 3.25 -8.17 3.65
C GLY A 340 1.88 -7.91 3.05
N PHE A 341 1.01 -7.44 3.89
CA PHE A 341 -0.32 -7.01 3.48
C PHE A 341 -0.77 -5.79 4.28
N ILE A 342 -1.67 -5.04 3.67
CA ILE A 342 -2.33 -3.90 4.29
C ILE A 342 -3.82 -4.20 4.30
N TYR A 343 -4.42 -4.21 5.50
CA TYR A 343 -5.84 -4.49 5.70
C TYR A 343 -6.57 -3.22 6.17
N ALA A 344 -7.62 -2.85 5.46
CA ALA A 344 -8.48 -1.72 5.80
C ALA A 344 -9.49 -2.14 6.88
N LEU A 345 -9.41 -1.53 8.05
CA LEU A 345 -10.40 -1.68 9.12
C LEU A 345 -11.63 -0.80 8.87
N ASN A 346 -11.41 0.35 8.24
CA ASN A 346 -12.45 1.27 7.76
C ASN A 346 -11.88 2.11 6.60
N ASP A 347 -12.64 3.08 6.12
CA ASP A 347 -12.28 3.90 4.96
C ASP A 347 -11.02 4.76 5.20
N ASN A 348 -10.69 5.10 6.42
CA ASN A 348 -9.59 6.01 6.76
C ASN A 348 -8.44 5.34 7.50
N PHE A 349 -8.62 4.09 7.98
CA PHE A 349 -7.63 3.43 8.80
C PHE A 349 -7.30 2.03 8.33
N ARG A 350 -6.01 1.74 8.17
CA ARG A 350 -5.50 0.42 7.79
C ARG A 350 -4.38 -0.02 8.70
N VAL A 351 -4.22 -1.33 8.78
CA VAL A 351 -3.11 -2.00 9.45
C VAL A 351 -2.32 -2.78 8.43
N GLY A 352 -1.02 -2.56 8.39
CA GLY A 352 -0.08 -3.34 7.60
C GLY A 352 0.69 -4.31 8.47
N LEU A 353 0.94 -5.50 7.95
CA LEU A 353 1.84 -6.50 8.52
C LEU A 353 2.85 -6.90 7.45
N HIS A 354 4.13 -6.99 7.83
CA HIS A 354 5.18 -7.43 6.94
C HIS A 354 6.31 -8.18 7.67
N LEU A 355 7.23 -8.78 6.93
CA LEU A 355 8.22 -9.70 7.51
C LEU A 355 9.43 -9.00 8.09
N THR A 356 9.75 -7.77 7.68
CA THR A 356 10.87 -7.01 8.22
C THR A 356 10.44 -6.05 9.32
N ALA A 357 11.34 -5.64 10.19
CA ALA A 357 11.04 -4.69 11.26
C ALA A 357 10.81 -3.26 10.70
N PRO A 358 9.82 -2.50 11.21
CA PRO A 358 8.84 -2.91 12.20
C PRO A 358 7.73 -3.76 11.54
N PHE A 359 7.41 -4.89 12.13
CA PHE A 359 6.49 -5.88 11.56
C PHE A 359 5.06 -5.40 11.38
N ILE A 360 4.68 -4.30 12.03
CA ILE A 360 3.33 -3.75 12.02
C ILE A 360 3.39 -2.26 11.66
N GLY A 361 2.59 -1.86 10.67
CA GLY A 361 2.37 -0.47 10.30
C GLY A 361 0.91 -0.07 10.46
N PHE A 362 0.67 1.17 10.87
CA PHE A 362 -0.66 1.76 10.95
C PHE A 362 -0.73 2.95 9.99
N TYR A 363 -1.83 3.05 9.25
CA TYR A 363 -1.98 4.04 8.19
C TYR A 363 -3.28 4.81 8.38
N TRP A 364 -3.20 6.14 8.44
CA TRP A 364 -4.31 7.07 8.42
C TRP A 364 -4.17 8.05 7.27
N LYS A 365 -5.26 8.33 6.62
CA LYS A 365 -5.35 9.34 5.57
C LYS A 365 -6.49 10.30 5.91
N PHE A 366 -6.23 11.59 5.86
CA PHE A 366 -7.15 12.67 6.17
C PHE A 366 -7.29 13.65 5.02
#